data_b83fe4f0d4f1895b553a66bc0f10f805
#
_entry.id   b83fe4f0d4f1895b553a66bc0f10f805
#
_cell.length_a   1.000
_cell.length_b   1.000
_cell.length_c   1.000
_cell.angle_alpha   90.00
_cell.angle_beta   90.00
_cell.angle_gamma   90.00
#
_symmetry.space_group_name_H-M   'P 1'
#
loop_
_entity.id
_entity.type
_entity.pdbx_description
1 polymer ?
#
loop_
_entity_poly.entity_id
_entity_poly.type
_entity_poly.pdbx_seq_one_letter_code
_entity_poly.pdbx_strand_id
1 'polypeptide(L)'
;MFFQTLDDKTECMGVYAGGTLYFKDFPTNLTKTWRYTGSITDPSVEYGWLLCNGFTLEEVCPDFLKERLEGSQKNFRAYLRSFELGRIRLREHCFFDLVPEDFLLEFCDVKNEITRFVFENYEKPENYEHLDKIQRLLHKIKYQNVSINIEGCRKLYQSTFGRKKANEILKRSHYIDYNLFGSITGRLTTNKNSLPILTMKKEYRQLLKPAHDWFVSLDYNGAEVRTFLELSGKEQPQDDIHEWNIKHVIKE
;
A
#
# COMPACT_ATOMS: atom_id res chain seq x y z
N MET A 1 13.64 -19.05 -6.04
CA MET A 1 14.55 -18.05 -6.65
C MET A 1 14.14 -16.66 -6.19
N PHE A 2 15.11 -15.76 -5.87
CA PHE A 2 14.85 -14.35 -5.63
C PHE A 2 14.49 -13.62 -6.94
N PHE A 3 13.54 -12.71 -6.89
CA PHE A 3 13.09 -11.97 -8.07
C PHE A 3 12.56 -10.57 -7.71
N GLN A 4 12.45 -9.71 -8.71
CA GLN A 4 11.75 -8.43 -8.61
C GLN A 4 10.81 -8.28 -9.81
N THR A 5 9.66 -7.64 -9.60
CA THR A 5 8.70 -7.35 -10.67
C THR A 5 8.80 -5.90 -11.11
N LEU A 6 8.62 -5.66 -12.39
CA LEU A 6 8.45 -4.36 -13.01
C LEU A 6 6.96 -4.15 -13.29
N ASP A 7 6.25 -3.65 -12.30
CA ASP A 7 4.80 -3.47 -12.39
C ASP A 7 4.45 -2.03 -12.71
N ASP A 8 3.73 -1.83 -13.81
CA ASP A 8 3.10 -0.56 -14.14
C ASP A 8 1.59 -0.65 -13.88
N LYS A 9 1.13 0.08 -12.87
CA LYS A 9 -0.26 0.06 -12.40
C LYS A 9 -0.68 -1.36 -11.95
N THR A 10 -1.48 -2.07 -12.77
CA THR A 10 -1.94 -3.43 -12.51
C THR A 10 -1.28 -4.49 -13.40
N GLU A 11 -0.40 -4.08 -14.30
CA GLU A 11 0.22 -4.96 -15.28
C GLU A 11 1.68 -5.23 -14.94
N CYS A 12 2.10 -6.48 -15.07
CA CYS A 12 3.51 -6.88 -14.95
C CYS A 12 4.18 -6.75 -16.31
N MET A 13 5.05 -5.75 -16.42
CA MET A 13 5.82 -5.49 -17.63
C MET A 13 7.02 -6.41 -17.78
N GLY A 14 7.57 -6.88 -16.67
CA GLY A 14 8.71 -7.77 -16.66
C GLY A 14 9.04 -8.31 -15.27
N VAL A 15 9.88 -9.35 -15.25
CA VAL A 15 10.41 -9.97 -14.05
C VAL A 15 11.93 -10.02 -14.15
N TYR A 16 12.61 -9.52 -13.12
CA TYR A 16 14.04 -9.72 -12.94
C TYR A 16 14.29 -10.92 -12.05
N ALA A 17 15.10 -11.88 -12.51
CA ALA A 17 15.52 -13.03 -11.72
C ALA A 17 16.87 -13.54 -12.20
N GLY A 18 17.76 -13.88 -11.27
CA GLY A 18 19.07 -14.48 -11.60
C GLY A 18 19.97 -13.62 -12.53
N GLY A 19 19.90 -12.29 -12.42
CA GLY A 19 20.70 -11.38 -13.26
C GLY A 19 20.11 -11.07 -14.63
N THR A 20 18.88 -11.55 -14.92
CA THR A 20 18.24 -11.41 -16.24
C THR A 20 16.86 -10.76 -16.11
N LEU A 21 16.51 -9.91 -17.06
CA LEU A 21 15.16 -9.38 -17.23
C LEU A 21 14.36 -10.25 -18.20
N TYR A 22 13.18 -10.65 -17.78
CA TYR A 22 12.22 -11.43 -18.56
C TYR A 22 11.00 -10.55 -18.82
N PHE A 23 10.69 -10.28 -20.08
CA PHE A 23 9.46 -9.56 -20.50
C PHE A 23 8.39 -10.53 -21.00
N LYS A 24 8.74 -11.78 -21.20
CA LYS A 24 7.87 -12.93 -21.54
C LYS A 24 8.44 -14.18 -20.90
N ASP A 25 7.65 -15.24 -20.86
CA ASP A 25 8.08 -16.57 -20.39
C ASP A 25 8.77 -16.53 -19.02
N PHE A 26 8.06 -15.98 -18.02
CA PHE A 26 8.59 -15.79 -16.67
C PHE A 26 9.01 -17.11 -16.03
N PRO A 27 10.12 -17.15 -15.28
CA PRO A 27 10.55 -18.33 -14.55
C PRO A 27 9.45 -18.83 -13.58
N THR A 28 9.31 -20.13 -13.45
CA THR A 28 8.25 -20.74 -12.61
C THR A 28 8.64 -20.95 -11.15
N ASN A 29 9.91 -20.86 -10.80
CA ASN A 29 10.45 -21.13 -9.47
C ASN A 29 10.73 -19.87 -8.64
N LEU A 30 9.89 -18.84 -8.81
CA LEU A 30 9.96 -17.56 -8.13
C LEU A 30 9.40 -17.70 -6.71
N THR A 31 10.20 -17.44 -5.67
CA THR A 31 9.80 -17.70 -4.27
C THR A 31 9.99 -16.54 -3.32
N LYS A 32 10.89 -15.59 -3.59
CA LYS A 32 11.22 -14.50 -2.67
C LYS A 32 11.37 -13.18 -3.40
N THR A 33 10.64 -12.17 -2.96
CA THR A 33 10.70 -10.81 -3.51
C THR A 33 10.54 -9.77 -2.42
N TRP A 34 10.65 -8.49 -2.78
CA TRP A 34 10.54 -7.41 -1.81
C TRP A 34 9.10 -7.24 -1.31
N ARG A 35 8.13 -7.08 -2.20
CA ARG A 35 6.74 -6.76 -1.84
C ARG A 35 5.75 -7.39 -2.82
N TYR A 36 4.55 -7.69 -2.33
CA TYR A 36 3.45 -8.16 -3.16
C TYR A 36 2.99 -7.08 -4.15
N THR A 37 2.85 -7.43 -5.41
CA THR A 37 2.46 -6.53 -6.49
C THR A 37 1.18 -6.95 -7.23
N GLY A 38 0.68 -8.14 -6.94
CA GLY A 38 -0.50 -8.71 -7.62
C GLY A 38 -0.19 -9.47 -8.90
N SER A 39 1.02 -9.32 -9.44
CA SER A 39 1.41 -9.94 -10.72
C SER A 39 1.80 -11.40 -10.57
N ILE A 40 2.52 -11.73 -9.49
CA ILE A 40 2.89 -13.10 -9.14
C ILE A 40 2.10 -13.48 -7.89
N THR A 41 1.08 -14.32 -8.07
CA THR A 41 0.08 -14.63 -7.04
C THR A 41 0.31 -15.94 -6.31
N ASP A 42 1.38 -16.68 -6.66
CA ASP A 42 1.70 -17.96 -6.04
C ASP A 42 1.76 -17.82 -4.51
N PRO A 43 1.04 -18.65 -3.75
CA PRO A 43 0.99 -18.59 -2.30
C PRO A 43 2.32 -18.94 -1.61
N SER A 44 3.24 -19.60 -2.30
CA SER A 44 4.58 -19.94 -1.79
C SER A 44 5.56 -18.77 -1.81
N VAL A 45 5.19 -17.64 -2.44
CA VAL A 45 6.06 -16.45 -2.51
C VAL A 45 6.09 -15.73 -1.17
N GLU A 46 7.29 -15.46 -0.69
CA GLU A 46 7.56 -14.70 0.52
C GLU A 46 8.05 -13.28 0.21
N TYR A 47 7.78 -12.33 1.13
CA TYR A 47 8.00 -10.90 0.93
C TYR A 47 8.91 -10.31 2.01
N GLY A 48 10.10 -9.81 1.61
CA GLY A 48 11.08 -9.24 2.52
C GLY A 48 10.56 -8.01 3.29
N TRP A 49 9.71 -7.21 2.68
CA TRP A 49 9.10 -6.04 3.32
C TRP A 49 8.29 -6.39 4.60
N LEU A 50 7.71 -7.58 4.66
CA LEU A 50 6.98 -8.05 5.84
C LEU A 50 7.92 -8.53 6.95
N LEU A 51 9.10 -9.06 6.60
CA LEU A 51 10.10 -9.49 7.57
C LEU A 51 10.68 -8.31 8.35
N CYS A 52 10.87 -7.17 7.68
CA CYS A 52 11.42 -5.96 8.28
C CYS A 52 10.37 -4.94 8.75
N ASN A 53 9.16 -5.41 9.12
CA ASN A 53 8.09 -4.58 9.67
C ASN A 53 7.76 -3.34 8.83
N GLY A 54 7.87 -3.44 7.51
CA GLY A 54 7.51 -2.38 6.59
C GLY A 54 8.57 -1.29 6.41
N PHE A 55 9.78 -1.48 6.91
CA PHE A 55 10.90 -0.58 6.61
C PHE A 55 11.12 -0.48 5.11
N THR A 56 11.62 0.67 4.68
CA THR A 56 11.96 0.92 3.28
C THR A 56 13.27 0.25 2.89
N LEU A 57 13.55 0.16 1.60
CA LEU A 57 14.83 -0.36 1.11
C LEU A 57 16.04 0.43 1.66
N GLU A 58 15.87 1.75 1.81
CA GLU A 58 16.87 2.66 2.34
C GLU A 58 17.20 2.38 3.81
N GLU A 59 16.16 2.10 4.61
CA GLU A 59 16.31 1.85 6.05
C GLU A 59 16.98 0.51 6.35
N VAL A 60 16.79 -0.50 5.49
CA VAL A 60 17.38 -1.84 5.67
C VAL A 60 18.61 -2.11 4.81
N CYS A 61 19.00 -1.14 3.98
CA CYS A 61 20.12 -1.28 3.06
C CYS A 61 21.45 -1.45 3.80
N PRO A 62 22.19 -2.54 3.58
CA PRO A 62 23.51 -2.71 4.17
C PRO A 62 24.52 -1.71 3.58
N ASP A 63 25.54 -1.35 4.35
CA ASP A 63 26.49 -0.29 3.97
C ASP A 63 27.15 -0.52 2.61
N PHE A 64 27.47 -1.76 2.28
CA PHE A 64 28.11 -2.10 1.01
C PHE A 64 27.21 -1.94 -0.23
N LEU A 65 25.89 -1.77 -0.07
CA LEU A 65 24.93 -1.52 -1.16
C LEU A 65 24.44 -0.06 -1.20
N LYS A 66 24.74 0.77 -0.19
CA LYS A 66 24.21 2.14 -0.10
C LYS A 66 24.54 2.99 -1.32
N GLU A 67 25.78 2.97 -1.78
CA GLU A 67 26.21 3.76 -2.93
C GLU A 67 25.46 3.35 -4.20
N ARG A 68 25.29 2.04 -4.43
CA ARG A 68 24.52 1.51 -5.56
C ARG A 68 23.05 1.92 -5.48
N LEU A 69 22.44 1.80 -4.30
CA LEU A 69 21.04 2.20 -4.09
C LEU A 69 20.84 3.69 -4.34
N GLU A 70 21.71 4.54 -3.79
CA GLU A 70 21.65 6.00 -3.97
C GLU A 70 21.82 6.38 -5.45
N GLY A 71 22.77 5.76 -6.16
CA GLY A 71 22.99 5.93 -7.59
C GLY A 71 21.75 5.56 -8.41
N SER A 72 21.20 4.38 -8.15
CA SER A 72 19.98 3.91 -8.83
C SER A 72 18.78 4.83 -8.57
N GLN A 73 18.58 5.28 -7.34
CA GLN A 73 17.52 6.21 -6.97
C GLN A 73 17.71 7.62 -7.56
N LYS A 74 18.96 8.08 -7.67
CA LYS A 74 19.28 9.36 -8.33
C LYS A 74 18.88 9.30 -9.80
N ASN A 75 19.22 8.21 -10.48
CA ASN A 75 18.86 7.98 -11.89
C ASN A 75 17.34 7.89 -12.05
N PHE A 76 16.65 7.15 -11.19
CA PHE A 76 15.18 7.06 -11.18
C PHE A 76 14.53 8.44 -11.08
N ARG A 77 14.98 9.28 -10.14
CA ARG A 77 14.47 10.66 -9.99
C ARG A 77 14.80 11.54 -11.19
N ALA A 78 15.96 11.34 -11.82
CA ALA A 78 16.35 12.07 -13.02
C ALA A 78 15.46 11.73 -14.22
N TYR A 79 15.12 10.45 -14.43
CA TYR A 79 14.16 10.03 -15.45
C TYR A 79 12.77 10.63 -15.21
N LEU A 80 12.24 10.51 -13.97
CA LEU A 80 10.93 11.11 -13.64
C LEU A 80 10.90 12.61 -13.95
N ARG A 81 11.95 13.34 -13.56
CA ARG A 81 12.06 14.78 -13.84
C ARG A 81 12.14 15.07 -15.33
N SER A 82 12.88 14.28 -16.09
CA SER A 82 12.99 14.42 -17.55
C SER A 82 11.65 14.20 -18.23
N PHE A 83 10.88 13.19 -17.80
CA PHE A 83 9.54 12.93 -18.32
C PHE A 83 8.55 14.05 -17.98
N GLU A 84 8.63 14.61 -16.78
CA GLU A 84 7.82 15.77 -16.39
C GLU A 84 8.14 16.99 -17.28
N LEU A 85 9.43 17.30 -17.48
CA LEU A 85 9.88 18.38 -18.37
C LEU A 85 9.48 18.14 -19.83
N GLY A 86 9.58 16.90 -20.30
CA GLY A 86 9.13 16.46 -21.62
C GLY A 86 7.61 16.37 -21.77
N ARG A 87 6.85 16.66 -20.70
CA ARG A 87 5.38 16.53 -20.66
C ARG A 87 4.87 15.12 -20.99
N ILE A 88 5.68 14.11 -20.71
CA ILE A 88 5.28 12.71 -20.85
C ILE A 88 4.38 12.35 -19.67
N ARG A 89 3.19 11.87 -19.97
CA ARG A 89 2.20 11.49 -18.95
C ARG A 89 2.36 10.02 -18.59
N LEU A 90 2.95 9.72 -17.45
CA LEU A 90 3.10 8.34 -16.96
C LEU A 90 1.77 7.63 -16.65
N ARG A 91 0.63 8.33 -16.73
CA ARG A 91 -0.70 7.70 -16.72
C ARG A 91 -1.03 6.99 -18.04
N GLU A 92 -0.45 7.46 -19.14
CA GLU A 92 -0.70 7.00 -20.52
C GLU A 92 0.44 6.11 -21.04
N HIS A 93 1.62 6.20 -20.41
CA HIS A 93 2.83 5.48 -20.81
C HIS A 93 3.40 4.67 -19.64
N CYS A 94 3.95 3.51 -19.93
CA CYS A 94 4.68 2.71 -18.96
C CYS A 94 6.06 3.31 -18.70
N PHE A 95 6.42 3.50 -17.42
CA PHE A 95 7.74 4.00 -17.04
C PHE A 95 8.86 3.08 -17.55
N PHE A 96 8.67 1.78 -17.46
CA PHE A 96 9.70 0.78 -17.76
C PHE A 96 10.00 0.67 -19.25
N ASP A 97 9.06 1.07 -20.12
CA ASP A 97 9.28 1.15 -21.58
C ASP A 97 10.08 2.39 -22.01
N LEU A 98 10.20 3.39 -21.13
CA LEU A 98 10.79 4.69 -21.42
C LEU A 98 12.24 4.84 -20.92
N VAL A 99 12.75 3.85 -20.22
CA VAL A 99 14.09 3.88 -19.61
C VAL A 99 14.98 2.79 -20.18
N PRO A 100 16.32 2.98 -20.21
CA PRO A 100 17.24 1.97 -20.72
C PRO A 100 17.20 0.67 -19.92
N GLU A 101 17.40 -0.46 -20.60
CA GLU A 101 17.46 -1.79 -19.99
C GLU A 101 18.57 -1.91 -18.94
N ASP A 102 19.76 -1.33 -19.20
CA ASP A 102 20.86 -1.31 -18.24
C ASP A 102 20.47 -0.66 -16.89
N PHE A 103 19.66 0.41 -16.96
CA PHE A 103 19.13 1.02 -15.75
C PHE A 103 18.15 0.08 -15.02
N LEU A 104 17.29 -0.62 -15.74
CA LEU A 104 16.33 -1.56 -15.16
C LEU A 104 17.04 -2.76 -14.52
N LEU A 105 18.09 -3.27 -15.16
CA LEU A 105 18.94 -4.33 -14.61
C LEU A 105 19.54 -3.90 -13.28
N GLU A 106 20.23 -2.76 -13.22
CA GLU A 106 20.84 -2.26 -11.98
C GLU A 106 19.78 -1.93 -10.90
N PHE A 107 18.66 -1.33 -11.30
CA PHE A 107 17.56 -1.00 -10.38
C PHE A 107 16.96 -2.25 -9.73
N CYS A 108 16.74 -3.31 -10.50
CA CYS A 108 16.23 -4.57 -10.00
C CYS A 108 17.28 -5.36 -9.21
N ASP A 109 18.54 -5.34 -9.67
CA ASP A 109 19.61 -6.09 -9.04
C ASP A 109 19.90 -5.59 -7.63
N VAL A 110 20.11 -4.29 -7.46
CA VAL A 110 20.35 -3.72 -6.13
C VAL A 110 19.17 -3.98 -5.19
N LYS A 111 17.94 -3.86 -5.66
CA LYS A 111 16.75 -4.17 -4.88
C LYS A 111 16.69 -5.66 -4.51
N ASN A 112 17.08 -6.53 -5.43
CA ASN A 112 17.12 -7.98 -5.21
C ASN A 112 18.19 -8.39 -4.20
N GLU A 113 19.36 -7.74 -4.22
CA GLU A 113 20.43 -7.95 -3.25
C GLU A 113 20.03 -7.49 -1.84
N ILE A 114 19.38 -6.33 -1.72
CA ILE A 114 18.82 -5.87 -0.42
C ILE A 114 17.74 -6.85 0.07
N THR A 115 16.89 -7.33 -0.83
CA THR A 115 15.87 -8.33 -0.49
C THR A 115 16.52 -9.60 0.06
N ARG A 116 17.58 -10.08 -0.59
CA ARG A 116 18.35 -11.25 -0.11
C ARG A 116 18.93 -11.02 1.28
N PHE A 117 19.57 -9.87 1.49
CA PHE A 117 20.12 -9.48 2.78
C PHE A 117 19.05 -9.50 3.89
N VAL A 118 17.84 -9.00 3.59
CA VAL A 118 16.73 -9.03 4.56
C VAL A 118 16.32 -10.46 4.89
N PHE A 119 16.19 -11.35 3.90
CA PHE A 119 15.86 -12.77 4.16
C PHE A 119 16.95 -13.54 4.92
N GLU A 120 18.19 -13.09 4.88
CA GLU A 120 19.31 -13.71 5.57
C GLU A 120 19.49 -13.18 7.01
N ASN A 121 19.03 -11.96 7.30
CA ASN A 121 19.31 -11.26 8.55
C ASN A 121 18.09 -10.95 9.40
N TYR A 122 16.87 -11.12 8.89
CA TYR A 122 15.63 -10.84 9.61
C TYR A 122 14.83 -12.12 9.83
N GLU A 123 14.34 -12.30 11.03
CA GLU A 123 13.48 -13.42 11.36
C GLU A 123 12.05 -13.19 10.86
N LYS A 124 11.39 -14.29 10.50
CA LYS A 124 10.00 -14.25 10.08
C LYS A 124 9.11 -13.97 11.31
N PRO A 125 8.32 -12.88 11.32
CA PRO A 125 7.47 -12.56 12.45
C PRO A 125 6.35 -13.60 12.62
N GLU A 126 5.92 -13.86 13.86
CA GLU A 126 4.89 -14.86 14.18
C GLU A 126 3.58 -14.61 13.42
N ASN A 127 3.22 -13.34 13.19
CA ASN A 127 2.00 -12.94 12.47
C ASN A 127 2.20 -12.78 10.97
N TYR A 128 3.27 -13.31 10.38
CA TYR A 128 3.60 -13.15 8.95
C TYR A 128 2.44 -13.53 8.02
N GLU A 129 1.80 -14.65 8.25
CA GLU A 129 0.68 -15.10 7.40
C GLU A 129 -0.52 -14.12 7.44
N HIS A 130 -0.76 -13.53 8.60
CA HIS A 130 -1.78 -12.49 8.74
C HIS A 130 -1.40 -11.23 7.97
N LEU A 131 -0.15 -10.78 8.08
CA LEU A 131 0.38 -9.63 7.34
C LEU A 131 0.32 -9.87 5.82
N ASP A 132 0.64 -11.08 5.34
CA ASP A 132 0.57 -11.42 3.92
C ASP A 132 -0.89 -11.37 3.41
N LYS A 133 -1.84 -11.91 4.16
CA LYS A 133 -3.27 -11.81 3.80
C LYS A 133 -3.73 -10.36 3.71
N ILE A 134 -3.31 -9.52 4.66
CA ILE A 134 -3.68 -8.09 4.67
C ILE A 134 -3.03 -7.37 3.49
N GLN A 135 -1.72 -7.53 3.21
CA GLN A 135 -1.10 -6.84 2.08
C GLN A 135 -1.77 -7.19 0.74
N ARG A 136 -2.15 -8.46 0.54
CA ARG A 136 -2.88 -8.90 -0.66
C ARG A 136 -4.27 -8.25 -0.75
N LEU A 137 -4.98 -8.12 0.38
CA LEU A 137 -6.26 -7.41 0.45
C LEU A 137 -6.09 -5.93 0.15
N LEU A 138 -5.10 -5.28 0.76
CA LEU A 138 -4.81 -3.85 0.54
C LEU A 138 -4.43 -3.57 -0.91
N HIS A 139 -3.71 -4.48 -1.57
CA HIS A 139 -3.42 -4.38 -2.99
C HIS A 139 -4.69 -4.39 -3.84
N LYS A 140 -5.64 -5.29 -3.56
CA LYS A 140 -6.94 -5.32 -4.25
C LYS A 140 -7.73 -4.03 -4.03
N ILE A 141 -7.74 -3.49 -2.80
CA ILE A 141 -8.42 -2.24 -2.48
C ILE A 141 -7.78 -1.07 -3.23
N LYS A 142 -6.45 -1.00 -3.27
CA LYS A 142 -5.70 0.06 -3.93
C LYS A 142 -6.09 0.26 -5.39
N TYR A 143 -6.34 -0.83 -6.10
CA TYR A 143 -6.67 -0.78 -7.54
C TYR A 143 -8.17 -0.75 -7.83
N GLN A 144 -9.01 -0.58 -6.81
CA GLN A 144 -10.42 -0.27 -6.99
C GLN A 144 -10.62 1.24 -7.11
N ASN A 145 -11.17 1.67 -8.25
CA ASN A 145 -11.45 3.08 -8.48
C ASN A 145 -12.51 3.61 -7.51
N VAL A 146 -12.21 4.73 -6.88
CA VAL A 146 -13.18 5.48 -6.07
C VAL A 146 -13.98 6.40 -6.97
N SER A 147 -15.29 6.21 -7.03
CA SER A 147 -16.19 7.09 -7.75
C SER A 147 -16.49 8.35 -6.94
N ILE A 148 -16.31 9.53 -7.55
CA ILE A 148 -16.55 10.82 -6.92
C ILE A 148 -17.76 11.50 -7.54
N ASN A 149 -18.63 12.07 -6.70
CA ASN A 149 -19.76 12.88 -7.10
C ASN A 149 -19.29 14.26 -7.57
N ILE A 150 -19.06 14.41 -8.87
CA ILE A 150 -18.59 15.66 -9.50
C ILE A 150 -19.57 16.83 -9.23
N GLU A 151 -20.88 16.58 -9.28
CA GLU A 151 -21.89 17.62 -9.01
C GLU A 151 -21.87 18.06 -7.55
N GLY A 152 -21.70 17.13 -6.61
CA GLY A 152 -21.48 17.44 -5.22
C GLY A 152 -20.23 18.31 -5.02
N CYS A 153 -19.13 17.98 -5.72
CA CYS A 153 -17.92 18.81 -5.72
C CYS A 153 -18.19 20.22 -6.27
N ARG A 154 -18.97 20.36 -7.35
CA ARG A 154 -19.33 21.68 -7.92
C ARG A 154 -20.09 22.56 -6.92
N LYS A 155 -20.96 21.99 -6.08
CA LYS A 155 -21.67 22.74 -5.04
C LYS A 155 -20.70 23.36 -4.01
N LEU A 156 -19.58 22.70 -3.74
CA LEU A 156 -18.55 23.24 -2.84
C LEU A 156 -17.82 24.46 -3.40
N TYR A 157 -17.85 24.70 -4.71
CA TYR A 157 -17.22 25.86 -5.35
C TYR A 157 -17.86 27.21 -4.99
N GLN A 158 -18.99 27.19 -4.32
CA GLN A 158 -19.68 28.41 -3.85
C GLN A 158 -18.90 29.16 -2.75
N SER A 159 -18.00 28.48 -2.03
CA SER A 159 -17.12 29.08 -1.03
C SER A 159 -15.65 28.88 -1.37
N THR A 160 -14.79 29.80 -0.92
CA THR A 160 -13.34 29.71 -1.15
C THR A 160 -12.74 28.47 -0.50
N PHE A 161 -13.17 28.14 0.71
CA PHE A 161 -12.73 26.95 1.43
C PHE A 161 -13.21 25.66 0.75
N GLY A 162 -14.49 25.61 0.38
CA GLY A 162 -15.07 24.46 -0.35
C GLY A 162 -14.40 24.23 -1.70
N ARG A 163 -14.10 25.31 -2.45
CA ARG A 163 -13.34 25.24 -3.71
C ARG A 163 -11.96 24.62 -3.53
N LYS A 164 -11.21 25.06 -2.50
CA LYS A 164 -9.89 24.49 -2.17
C LYS A 164 -10.02 22.99 -1.88
N LYS A 165 -11.02 22.61 -1.10
CA LYS A 165 -11.24 21.21 -0.70
C LYS A 165 -11.69 20.33 -1.87
N ALA A 166 -12.60 20.81 -2.70
CA ALA A 166 -13.03 20.10 -3.92
C ALA A 166 -11.85 19.88 -4.87
N ASN A 167 -11.03 20.90 -5.11
CA ASN A 167 -9.82 20.77 -5.93
C ASN A 167 -8.82 19.77 -5.34
N GLU A 168 -8.66 19.73 -4.02
CA GLU A 168 -7.81 18.75 -3.35
C GLU A 168 -8.31 17.33 -3.59
N ILE A 169 -9.61 17.08 -3.44
CA ILE A 169 -10.23 15.77 -3.66
C ILE A 169 -10.10 15.34 -5.13
N LEU A 170 -10.38 16.25 -6.07
CA LEU A 170 -10.35 15.96 -7.52
C LEU A 170 -8.92 15.79 -8.08
N LYS A 171 -7.91 16.41 -7.45
CA LYS A 171 -6.51 16.29 -7.86
C LYS A 171 -5.82 15.05 -7.30
N ARG A 172 -6.31 14.51 -6.18
CA ARG A 172 -5.75 13.31 -5.57
C ARG A 172 -6.05 12.07 -6.40
N SER A 173 -5.25 11.03 -6.18
CA SER A 173 -5.51 9.72 -6.76
C SER A 173 -6.93 9.26 -6.38
N HIS A 174 -7.66 8.73 -7.37
CA HIS A 174 -8.95 8.08 -7.15
C HIS A 174 -8.80 6.71 -6.49
N TYR A 175 -7.58 6.34 -6.11
CA TYR A 175 -7.27 5.11 -5.40
C TYR A 175 -7.06 5.37 -3.91
N ILE A 176 -7.39 4.37 -3.08
CA ILE A 176 -7.10 4.37 -1.65
C ILE A 176 -5.91 3.45 -1.43
N ASP A 177 -4.76 4.03 -1.12
CA ASP A 177 -3.52 3.31 -0.83
C ASP A 177 -3.26 3.33 0.67
N TYR A 178 -3.46 2.19 1.33
CA TYR A 178 -3.24 2.04 2.77
C TYR A 178 -1.81 1.65 3.07
N ASN A 179 -1.29 2.18 4.18
CA ASN A 179 -0.04 1.75 4.79
C ASN A 179 -0.32 0.76 5.93
N LEU A 180 0.18 -0.45 5.78
CA LEU A 180 0.03 -1.54 6.76
C LEU A 180 0.78 -1.25 8.07
N PHE A 181 1.93 -0.60 8.00
CA PHE A 181 2.79 -0.27 9.13
C PHE A 181 2.76 1.22 9.49
N GLY A 182 1.66 1.90 9.19
CA GLY A 182 1.53 3.35 9.36
C GLY A 182 1.30 3.81 10.81
N SER A 183 1.05 2.89 11.75
CA SER A 183 0.84 3.22 13.17
C SER A 183 1.41 2.12 14.08
N ILE A 184 1.84 2.52 15.27
CA ILE A 184 2.36 1.59 16.32
C ILE A 184 1.26 0.62 16.80
N THR A 185 0.00 1.03 16.73
CA THR A 185 -1.15 0.22 17.19
C THR A 185 -1.66 -0.76 16.14
N GLY A 186 -0.99 -0.92 14.99
CA GLY A 186 -1.42 -1.78 13.89
C GLY A 186 -2.63 -1.26 13.09
N ARG A 187 -3.15 -0.06 13.38
CA ARG A 187 -4.21 0.55 12.58
C ARG A 187 -3.67 1.01 11.24
N LEU A 188 -4.42 0.75 10.17
CA LEU A 188 -4.07 1.22 8.83
C LEU A 188 -4.06 2.75 8.77
N THR A 189 -3.10 3.29 8.04
CA THR A 189 -3.09 4.72 7.66
C THR A 189 -3.15 4.84 6.14
N THR A 190 -3.37 6.03 5.61
CA THR A 190 -3.34 6.28 4.16
C THR A 190 -2.04 6.95 3.74
N ASN A 191 -1.47 6.52 2.62
CA ASN A 191 -0.29 7.14 2.03
C ASN A 191 -0.57 8.59 1.58
N LYS A 192 0.45 9.46 1.59
CA LYS A 192 0.32 10.92 1.34
C LYS A 192 -0.35 11.26 0.01
N ASN A 193 -0.11 10.47 -1.04
CA ASN A 193 -0.63 10.73 -2.39
C ASN A 193 -1.98 10.05 -2.67
N SER A 194 -2.52 9.35 -1.70
CA SER A 194 -3.77 8.64 -1.74
C SER A 194 -4.94 9.52 -1.26
N LEU A 195 -6.18 9.13 -1.60
CA LEU A 195 -7.36 9.74 -1.03
C LEU A 195 -7.39 9.50 0.49
N PRO A 196 -7.42 10.55 1.34
CA PRO A 196 -7.29 10.41 2.79
C PRO A 196 -8.62 9.99 3.44
N ILE A 197 -9.16 8.84 3.04
CA ILE A 197 -10.51 8.37 3.44
C ILE A 197 -10.67 8.29 4.96
N LEU A 198 -9.62 7.90 5.70
CA LEU A 198 -9.67 7.73 7.16
C LEU A 198 -9.81 9.07 7.90
N THR A 199 -9.22 10.14 7.37
CA THR A 199 -9.24 11.48 7.98
C THR A 199 -10.22 12.43 7.31
N MET A 200 -10.95 11.96 6.28
CA MET A 200 -11.94 12.76 5.56
C MET A 200 -13.13 13.06 6.47
N LYS A 201 -13.51 14.33 6.60
CA LYS A 201 -14.69 14.74 7.36
C LYS A 201 -15.97 14.12 6.78
N LYS A 202 -16.96 13.84 7.63
CA LYS A 202 -18.23 13.21 7.25
C LYS A 202 -18.93 13.93 6.10
N GLU A 203 -18.93 15.26 6.11
CA GLU A 203 -19.52 16.10 5.05
C GLU A 203 -18.89 15.85 3.66
N TYR A 204 -17.58 15.51 3.58
CA TYR A 204 -16.89 15.22 2.33
C TYR A 204 -16.99 13.74 1.93
N ARG A 205 -17.21 12.83 2.89
CA ARG A 205 -17.45 11.41 2.55
C ARG A 205 -18.71 11.23 1.70
N GLN A 206 -19.70 12.13 1.80
CA GLN A 206 -20.89 12.15 0.95
C GLN A 206 -20.59 12.42 -0.53
N LEU A 207 -19.38 12.88 -0.85
CA LEU A 207 -18.93 13.04 -2.24
C LEU A 207 -18.48 11.72 -2.87
N LEU A 208 -18.30 10.66 -2.08
CA LEU A 208 -17.99 9.33 -2.60
C LEU A 208 -19.29 8.66 -3.05
N LYS A 209 -19.21 7.97 -4.17
CA LYS A 209 -20.29 7.12 -4.67
C LYS A 209 -19.90 5.67 -4.57
N PRO A 210 -20.81 4.76 -4.23
CA PRO A 210 -20.53 3.34 -4.33
C PRO A 210 -20.31 2.92 -5.79
N ALA A 211 -19.57 1.85 -6.02
CA ALA A 211 -19.40 1.26 -7.35
C ALA A 211 -20.70 0.59 -7.83
N HIS A 212 -21.53 0.16 -6.88
CA HIS A 212 -22.86 -0.41 -7.11
C HIS A 212 -23.93 0.49 -6.45
N ASP A 213 -25.01 -0.09 -5.96
CA ASP A 213 -26.16 0.70 -5.44
C ASP A 213 -25.96 1.21 -4.01
N TRP A 214 -25.12 0.53 -3.21
CA TRP A 214 -25.05 0.73 -1.76
C TRP A 214 -23.62 0.79 -1.23
N PHE A 215 -23.44 1.57 -0.15
CA PHE A 215 -22.34 1.40 0.79
C PHE A 215 -22.81 0.54 1.96
N VAL A 216 -22.03 -0.46 2.32
CA VAL A 216 -22.22 -1.24 3.54
C VAL A 216 -21.17 -0.78 4.56
N SER A 217 -21.60 -0.31 5.71
CA SER A 217 -20.72 0.04 6.85
C SER A 217 -20.76 -1.09 7.86
N LEU A 218 -19.60 -1.66 8.15
CA LEU A 218 -19.43 -2.68 9.18
C LEU A 218 -18.52 -2.11 10.26
N ASP A 219 -18.94 -2.20 11.50
CA ASP A 219 -18.16 -1.76 12.66
C ASP A 219 -18.36 -2.73 13.82
N TYR A 220 -17.28 -2.95 14.58
CA TYR A 220 -17.36 -3.76 15.79
C TYR A 220 -17.82 -2.91 16.97
N ASN A 221 -18.81 -3.39 17.69
CA ASN A 221 -19.25 -2.76 18.92
C ASN A 221 -18.16 -2.92 19.99
N GLY A 222 -17.39 -1.83 20.24
CA GLY A 222 -16.35 -1.79 21.26
C GLY A 222 -15.24 -2.82 21.10
N ALA A 223 -14.64 -2.91 19.90
CA ALA A 223 -13.64 -3.93 19.55
C ALA A 223 -12.52 -4.05 20.58
N GLU A 224 -11.93 -2.94 21.03
CA GLU A 224 -10.82 -2.94 21.98
C GLU A 224 -11.21 -3.51 23.34
N VAL A 225 -12.39 -3.14 23.85
CA VAL A 225 -12.89 -3.63 25.16
C VAL A 225 -13.21 -5.12 25.07
N ARG A 226 -13.83 -5.56 23.98
CA ARG A 226 -14.13 -6.98 23.76
C ARG A 226 -12.87 -7.83 23.63
N THR A 227 -11.85 -7.34 22.92
CA THR A 227 -10.55 -8.00 22.84
C THR A 227 -9.89 -8.10 24.23
N PHE A 228 -9.98 -7.04 25.03
CA PHE A 228 -9.43 -7.06 26.38
C PHE A 228 -10.16 -8.07 27.30
N LEU A 229 -11.49 -8.16 27.21
CA LEU A 229 -12.26 -9.17 27.94
C LEU A 229 -11.86 -10.60 27.54
N GLU A 230 -11.71 -10.86 26.23
CA GLU A 230 -11.29 -12.14 25.71
C GLU A 230 -9.90 -12.54 26.23
N LEU A 231 -8.91 -11.64 26.10
CA LEU A 231 -7.56 -11.87 26.60
C LEU A 231 -7.52 -12.06 28.13
N SER A 232 -8.47 -11.51 28.85
CA SER A 232 -8.62 -11.67 30.30
C SER A 232 -9.42 -12.91 30.70
N GLY A 233 -9.84 -13.74 29.75
CA GLY A 233 -10.67 -14.93 29.97
C GLY A 233 -12.07 -14.61 30.54
N LYS A 234 -12.58 -13.41 30.31
CA LYS A 234 -13.90 -12.98 30.78
C LYS A 234 -14.96 -13.19 29.71
N GLU A 235 -16.18 -13.49 30.16
CA GLU A 235 -17.32 -13.68 29.29
C GLU A 235 -17.67 -12.39 28.53
N GLN A 236 -18.03 -12.54 27.25
CA GLN A 236 -18.38 -11.44 26.36
C GLN A 236 -19.83 -10.99 26.62
N PRO A 237 -20.08 -9.70 26.93
CA PRO A 237 -21.44 -9.18 27.02
C PRO A 237 -22.15 -9.27 25.67
N GLN A 238 -23.42 -9.69 25.68
CA GLN A 238 -24.24 -9.72 24.45
C GLN A 238 -24.79 -8.35 24.08
N ASP A 239 -24.97 -7.50 25.09
CA ASP A 239 -25.44 -6.13 24.94
C ASP A 239 -24.37 -5.19 24.36
N ASP A 240 -24.75 -3.95 24.05
CA ASP A 240 -23.80 -2.89 23.72
C ASP A 240 -22.79 -2.73 24.85
N ILE A 241 -21.49 -2.81 24.52
CA ILE A 241 -20.40 -2.83 25.49
C ILE A 241 -20.32 -1.52 26.30
N HIS A 242 -20.74 -0.39 25.70
CA HIS A 242 -20.74 0.90 26.39
C HIS A 242 -21.87 0.97 27.41
N GLU A 243 -23.05 0.47 27.06
CA GLU A 243 -24.17 0.36 28.03
C GLU A 243 -23.84 -0.62 29.14
N TRP A 244 -23.21 -1.75 28.80
CA TRP A 244 -22.77 -2.72 29.80
C TRP A 244 -21.75 -2.10 30.77
N ASN A 245 -20.77 -1.33 30.26
CA ASN A 245 -19.79 -0.63 31.10
C ASN A 245 -20.44 0.39 32.04
N ILE A 246 -21.41 1.17 31.56
CA ILE A 246 -22.15 2.13 32.40
C ILE A 246 -22.83 1.39 33.54
N LYS A 247 -23.53 0.30 33.26
CA LYS A 247 -24.28 -0.46 34.26
C LYS A 247 -23.41 -1.19 35.30
N HIS A 248 -22.24 -1.71 34.88
CA HIS A 248 -21.47 -2.66 35.69
C HIS A 248 -20.14 -2.11 36.20
N VAL A 249 -19.56 -1.11 35.55
CA VAL A 249 -18.27 -0.54 35.90
C VAL A 249 -18.40 0.87 36.48
N ILE A 250 -19.12 1.75 35.79
CA ILE A 250 -19.23 3.17 36.20
C ILE A 250 -20.26 3.36 37.28
N LYS A 251 -21.32 2.54 37.34
CA LYS A 251 -22.36 2.54 38.35
C LYS A 251 -23.00 3.92 38.59
N GLU A 252 -23.29 4.67 37.53
CA GLU A 252 -24.15 5.83 37.57
C GLU A 252 -25.63 5.45 37.37
#